data_2283c039015ee7136425f3176da13769
#
_entry.id   2283c039015ee7136425f3176da13769
#
_cell.length_a   1.000
_cell.length_b   1.000
_cell.length_c   1.000
_cell.angle_alpha   90.00
_cell.angle_beta   90.00
_cell.angle_gamma   90.00
#
_symmetry.space_group_name_H-M   'P 1'
#
loop_
_entity.id
_entity.type
_entity.pdbx_description
1 polymer ?
#
loop_
_entity_poly.entity_id
_entity_poly.type
_entity_poly.pdbx_seq_one_letter_code
_entity_poly.pdbx_strand_id
1 'polypeptide(L)'
;MTKTLEISDETYERIKAQLGEDDKEIESLEELIGETYCFQCARYIYHGKVKSVNANYIELTKAGVVFETGDYSSTSPSDMQALPHNVFIMRGSIEAFFKMKW
;
A
#
# COMPACT_ATOMS: atom_id res chain seq x y z
N MET A 1 -2.95 9.41 17.98
CA MET A 1 -2.15 8.82 17.97
C MET A 1 -1.09 9.35 18.26
N THR A 2 -0.54 8.96 18.64
CA THR A 2 0.54 9.41 19.02
C THR A 2 1.58 9.27 18.09
N LYS A 3 2.40 10.08 18.02
CA LYS A 3 3.57 9.90 17.35
C LYS A 3 4.40 9.07 18.18
N THR A 4 4.31 7.82 17.93
CA THR A 4 5.12 6.90 18.67
C THR A 4 6.53 6.92 18.21
N LEU A 5 6.81 7.62 17.14
CA LEU A 5 8.17 7.67 16.66
C LEU A 5 8.91 8.74 17.37
N GLU A 6 10.20 8.61 17.43
CA GLU A 6 11.01 9.58 18.08
C GLU A 6 11.41 10.69 17.16
N ILE A 7 10.49 11.20 16.36
CA ILE A 7 10.79 12.35 15.53
C ILE A 7 10.00 13.51 16.05
N SER A 8 10.57 14.70 15.93
CA SER A 8 9.90 15.89 16.38
C SER A 8 8.78 16.26 15.42
N ASP A 9 7.88 17.11 15.86
CA ASP A 9 6.82 17.62 15.01
C ASP A 9 7.40 18.32 13.80
N GLU A 10 8.47 19.04 13.99
CA GLU A 10 9.10 19.77 12.93
C GLU A 10 9.64 18.80 11.86
N THR A 11 10.28 17.73 12.30
CA THR A 11 10.79 16.73 11.37
C THR A 11 9.66 16.05 10.64
N TYR A 12 8.59 15.73 11.35
CA TYR A 12 7.44 15.07 10.75
C TYR A 12 6.84 15.95 9.65
N GLU A 13 6.68 17.24 9.92
CA GLU A 13 6.10 18.13 8.93
C GLU A 13 7.00 18.27 7.71
N ARG A 14 8.31 18.25 7.92
CA ARG A 14 9.22 18.33 6.80
C ARG A 14 9.15 17.10 5.91
N ILE A 15 9.07 15.93 6.53
CA ILE A 15 8.93 14.70 5.77
C ILE A 15 7.62 14.69 5.00
N LYS A 16 6.56 15.13 5.65
CA LYS A 16 5.26 15.16 5.02
C LYS A 16 5.27 16.10 3.81
N ALA A 17 5.93 17.22 3.93
CA ALA A 17 6.03 18.16 2.83
C ALA A 17 6.81 17.56 1.67
N GLN A 18 7.82 16.73 1.96
CA GLN A 18 8.61 16.13 0.92
C GLN A 18 7.85 15.05 0.16
N LEU A 19 6.85 14.44 0.77
CA LEU A 19 6.05 13.43 0.10
C LEU A 19 5.13 14.02 -0.94
N GLY A 20 4.87 15.30 -0.86
CA GLY A 20 4.12 15.97 -1.90
C GLY A 20 2.63 15.93 -1.68
N GLU A 21 1.92 16.42 -2.68
CA GLU A 21 0.49 16.59 -2.56
C GLU A 21 -0.28 15.31 -2.71
N ASP A 22 0.36 14.26 -3.24
CA ASP A 22 -0.32 13.00 -3.40
C ASP A 22 -0.44 12.25 -2.09
N ASP A 23 0.29 12.68 -1.06
CA ASP A 23 0.28 12.00 0.20
C ASP A 23 -0.88 12.53 1.02
N LYS A 24 -1.95 11.78 1.07
CA LYS A 24 -3.07 12.21 1.88
C LYS A 24 -3.19 11.38 3.11
N GLU A 25 -3.82 11.97 4.10
CA GLU A 25 -4.07 11.32 5.36
C GLU A 25 -5.14 10.28 5.19
N ILE A 26 -4.88 9.07 5.63
CA ILE A 26 -5.83 7.97 5.53
C ILE A 26 -6.27 7.59 6.93
N GLU A 27 -7.57 7.67 7.17
CA GLU A 27 -8.11 7.38 8.47
C GLU A 27 -8.63 5.97 8.60
N SER A 28 -9.01 5.35 7.48
CA SER A 28 -9.49 3.98 7.51
C SER A 28 -9.16 3.30 6.20
N LEU A 29 -9.12 1.98 6.24
CA LEU A 29 -8.81 1.22 5.03
C LEU A 29 -9.92 1.30 3.99
N GLU A 30 -11.12 1.64 4.40
CA GLU A 30 -12.20 1.81 3.44
C GLU A 30 -11.93 2.93 2.46
N GLU A 31 -11.09 3.86 2.82
CA GLU A 31 -10.74 4.95 1.91
C GLU A 31 -9.91 4.49 0.73
N LEU A 32 -9.36 3.27 0.80
CA LEU A 32 -8.55 2.75 -0.29
C LEU A 32 -9.42 2.16 -1.41
N ILE A 33 -10.70 1.97 -1.17
CA ILE A 33 -11.56 1.33 -2.16
C ILE A 33 -11.56 2.15 -3.45
N GLY A 34 -11.32 1.47 -4.56
CA GLY A 34 -11.25 2.11 -5.87
C GLY A 34 -9.85 2.53 -6.26
N GLU A 35 -8.90 2.46 -5.34
CA GLU A 35 -7.52 2.87 -5.59
C GLU A 35 -6.62 1.66 -5.68
N THR A 36 -5.50 1.81 -6.37
CA THR A 36 -4.54 0.74 -6.54
C THR A 36 -3.39 0.94 -5.56
N TYR A 37 -3.12 -0.09 -4.79
CA TYR A 37 -2.09 -0.02 -3.75
C TYR A 37 -1.25 -1.28 -3.73
N CYS A 38 -0.07 -1.17 -3.11
CA CYS A 38 0.74 -2.31 -2.77
C CYS A 38 0.52 -2.64 -1.31
N PHE A 39 0.43 -3.93 -1.00
CA PHE A 39 0.25 -4.41 0.36
C PHE A 39 1.39 -5.36 0.68
N GLN A 40 2.25 -4.95 1.60
CA GLN A 40 3.39 -5.76 1.98
C GLN A 40 2.99 -6.69 3.09
N CYS A 41 3.14 -7.98 2.84
CA CYS A 41 2.86 -9.02 3.80
C CYS A 41 4.16 -9.76 4.11
N ALA A 42 4.12 -10.69 5.06
CA ALA A 42 5.35 -11.34 5.53
C ALA A 42 6.11 -12.03 4.41
N ARG A 43 5.39 -12.64 3.45
CA ARG A 43 6.05 -13.39 2.39
C ARG A 43 6.03 -12.69 1.06
N TYR A 44 4.95 -12.01 0.75
CA TYR A 44 4.74 -11.47 -0.58
C TYR A 44 4.27 -10.03 -0.51
N ILE A 45 4.50 -9.32 -1.59
CA ILE A 45 3.92 -8.01 -1.79
C ILE A 45 2.85 -8.18 -2.85
N TYR A 46 1.63 -7.75 -2.53
CA TYR A 46 0.51 -7.81 -3.46
C TYR A 46 0.20 -6.42 -3.98
N HIS A 47 -0.14 -6.35 -5.25
CA HIS A 47 -0.47 -5.08 -5.89
C HIS A 47 -1.82 -5.25 -6.55
N GLY A 48 -2.72 -4.30 -6.37
CA GLY A 48 -4.01 -4.42 -7.01
C GLY A 48 -4.93 -3.28 -6.63
N LYS A 49 -6.09 -3.28 -7.27
CA LYS A 49 -7.10 -2.29 -7.01
C LYS A 49 -8.00 -2.81 -5.90
N VAL A 50 -8.22 -1.99 -4.89
CA VAL A 50 -9.02 -2.39 -3.75
C VAL A 50 -10.49 -2.37 -4.14
N LYS A 51 -11.12 -3.52 -4.10
CA LYS A 51 -12.52 -3.67 -4.44
C LYS A 51 -13.39 -3.56 -3.21
N SER A 52 -12.99 -4.17 -2.12
CA SER A 52 -13.78 -4.14 -0.89
C SER A 52 -12.88 -4.31 0.31
N VAL A 53 -13.36 -3.84 1.44
CA VAL A 53 -12.65 -3.94 2.71
C VAL A 53 -13.68 -4.32 3.76
N ASN A 54 -13.33 -5.29 4.61
CA ASN A 54 -14.19 -5.59 5.76
C ASN A 54 -13.29 -5.85 6.96
N ALA A 55 -13.87 -6.35 8.04
CA ALA A 55 -13.12 -6.53 9.28
C ALA A 55 -12.01 -7.56 9.15
N ASN A 56 -12.14 -8.49 8.21
CA ASN A 56 -11.24 -9.62 8.13
C ASN A 56 -10.26 -9.54 6.97
N TYR A 57 -10.66 -8.99 5.85
CA TYR A 57 -9.78 -9.02 4.69
C TYR A 57 -10.00 -7.82 3.77
N ILE A 58 -9.09 -7.67 2.84
CA ILE A 58 -9.17 -6.70 1.77
C ILE A 58 -9.21 -7.49 0.46
N GLU A 59 -10.17 -7.20 -0.38
CA GLU A 59 -10.29 -7.87 -1.67
C GLU A 59 -9.69 -6.99 -2.76
N LEU A 60 -8.76 -7.56 -3.51
CA LEU A 60 -8.12 -6.85 -4.62
C LEU A 60 -8.56 -7.45 -5.94
N THR A 61 -8.79 -6.57 -6.91
CA THR A 61 -9.02 -6.98 -8.29
C THR A 61 -7.84 -6.48 -9.13
N LYS A 62 -7.64 -7.07 -10.28
CA LYS A 62 -6.50 -6.76 -11.15
C LYS A 62 -5.21 -6.88 -10.34
N ALA A 63 -5.10 -7.98 -9.63
CA ALA A 63 -4.03 -8.15 -8.65
C ALA A 63 -2.82 -8.82 -9.24
N GLY A 64 -1.67 -8.59 -8.60
CA GLY A 64 -0.44 -9.26 -8.95
C GLY A 64 0.41 -9.48 -7.73
N VAL A 65 1.36 -10.40 -7.84
CA VAL A 65 2.36 -10.64 -6.81
C VAL A 65 3.64 -9.99 -7.28
N VAL A 66 4.20 -9.13 -6.42
CA VAL A 66 5.41 -8.41 -6.77
C VAL A 66 6.59 -9.16 -6.17
N PHE A 67 7.45 -9.68 -7.04
CA PHE A 67 8.64 -10.39 -6.58
C PHE A 67 9.82 -9.45 -6.43
N GLU A 68 9.84 -8.39 -7.21
CA GLU A 68 10.94 -7.43 -7.14
C GLU A 68 10.39 -6.06 -7.51
N THR A 69 10.45 -5.13 -6.59
CA THR A 69 9.93 -3.80 -6.85
C THR A 69 10.85 -2.99 -7.74
N GLY A 70 12.15 -3.23 -7.63
CA GLY A 70 13.12 -2.34 -8.24
C GLY A 70 13.23 -1.07 -7.42
N ASP A 71 13.57 0.00 -8.08
CA ASP A 71 13.63 1.30 -7.43
C ASP A 71 12.21 1.75 -7.12
N TYR A 72 11.99 2.23 -5.91
CA TYR A 72 10.66 2.65 -5.51
C TYR A 72 10.16 3.87 -6.26
N SER A 73 11.02 4.56 -6.96
CA SER A 73 10.60 5.69 -7.78
C SER A 73 10.29 5.27 -9.22
N SER A 74 10.44 4.00 -9.55
CA SER A 74 10.18 3.55 -10.91
C SER A 74 8.69 3.52 -11.20
N THR A 75 8.36 3.48 -12.50
CA THR A 75 6.96 3.48 -12.92
C THR A 75 6.45 2.09 -13.19
N SER A 76 7.25 1.07 -12.95
CA SER A 76 6.82 -0.32 -13.09
C SER A 76 7.69 -1.18 -12.19
N PRO A 77 7.15 -2.32 -11.73
CA PRO A 77 7.97 -3.22 -10.91
C PRO A 77 8.97 -3.94 -11.78
N SER A 78 10.09 -4.36 -11.17
CA SER A 78 11.08 -5.14 -11.90
C SER A 78 10.58 -6.54 -12.19
N ASP A 79 9.78 -7.10 -11.31
CA ASP A 79 9.28 -8.46 -11.52
C ASP A 79 7.96 -8.61 -10.79
N MET A 80 6.90 -8.83 -11.55
CA MET A 80 5.56 -9.01 -10.98
C MET A 80 4.79 -9.98 -11.84
N GLN A 81 4.03 -10.84 -11.21
CA GLN A 81 3.16 -11.76 -11.91
C GLN A 81 1.71 -11.35 -11.70
N ALA A 82 1.02 -11.09 -12.80
CA ALA A 82 -0.40 -10.80 -12.73
C ALA A 82 -1.16 -12.07 -12.39
N LEU A 83 -2.18 -11.95 -11.55
CA LEU A 83 -2.98 -13.06 -11.14
C LEU A 83 -4.31 -13.04 -11.89
N PRO A 84 -4.82 -14.21 -12.29
CA PRO A 84 -6.04 -14.26 -13.09
C PRO A 84 -7.31 -14.18 -12.26
N HIS A 85 -7.20 -13.94 -10.96
CA HIS A 85 -8.36 -13.92 -10.08
C HIS A 85 -8.19 -12.84 -9.03
N ASN A 86 -9.26 -12.52 -8.33
CA ASN A 86 -9.17 -11.59 -7.23
C ASN A 86 -8.41 -12.23 -6.08
N VAL A 87 -7.82 -11.39 -5.25
CA VAL A 87 -7.03 -11.84 -4.12
C VAL A 87 -7.64 -11.26 -2.85
N PHE A 88 -7.72 -12.10 -1.84
CA PHE A 88 -8.24 -11.69 -0.55
C PHE A 88 -7.09 -11.73 0.44
N ILE A 89 -6.66 -10.57 0.91
CA ILE A 89 -5.54 -10.47 1.83
C ILE A 89 -6.09 -10.32 3.24
N MET A 90 -5.67 -11.22 4.14
CA MET A 90 -6.10 -11.11 5.52
C MET A 90 -5.50 -9.85 6.13
N ARG A 91 -6.34 -9.07 6.79
CA ARG A 91 -5.88 -7.78 7.32
C ARG A 91 -4.74 -7.94 8.31
N GLY A 92 -4.77 -9.01 9.11
CA GLY A 92 -3.72 -9.25 10.07
C GLY A 92 -2.38 -9.60 9.45
N SER A 93 -2.35 -9.91 8.16
CA SER A 93 -1.11 -10.24 7.48
C SER A 93 -0.42 -9.03 6.87
N ILE A 94 -1.07 -7.88 6.87
CA ILE A 94 -0.53 -6.70 6.21
C ILE A 94 0.40 -5.98 7.17
N GLU A 95 1.65 -5.84 6.76
CA GLU A 95 2.63 -5.10 7.54
C GLU A 95 2.66 -3.63 7.16
N ALA A 96 2.42 -3.35 5.88
CA ALA A 96 2.46 -1.99 5.38
C ALA A 96 1.70 -1.93 4.05
N PHE A 97 1.20 -0.77 3.72
CA PHE A 97 0.63 -0.58 2.40
C PHE A 97 1.08 0.79 1.89
N PHE A 98 1.20 0.90 0.59
CA PHE A 98 1.70 2.13 -0.01
C PHE A 98 1.31 2.18 -1.47
N LYS A 99 1.38 3.37 -2.03
CA LYS A 99 1.02 3.56 -3.43
C LYS A 99 2.28 3.73 -4.23
N MET A 100 2.42 2.92 -5.27
CA MET A 100 3.55 3.04 -6.19
C MET A 100 3.09 3.82 -7.41
N LYS A 101 4.03 4.19 -8.24
CA LYS A 101 3.74 4.94 -9.46
C LYS A 101 3.27 4.03 -10.59
N TRP A 102 3.11 2.77 -10.32
CA TRP A 102 2.67 1.81 -11.32
C TRP A 102 1.16 1.78 -11.52
#